data_b8874286759e2c4721df04daac1155e7
#
_entry.id   b8874286759e2c4721df04daac1155e7
#
_cell.length_a   1.000
_cell.length_b   1.000
_cell.length_c   1.000
_cell.angle_alpha   90.00
_cell.angle_beta   90.00
_cell.angle_gamma   90.00
#
_symmetry.space_group_name_H-M   'P 1'
#
loop_
_entity.id
_entity.type
_entity.pdbx_description
1 polymer ?
#
loop_
_entity_poly.entity_id
_entity_poly.type
_entity_poly.pdbx_seq_one_letter_code
_entity_poly.pdbx_strand_id
1 'polypeptide(L)'
;MCNRPRTASIHILDDDSLLHVFYHYRPFLLGEDEDDNARLLGGSKPWVRGRWWYRLVHVCRRWRNIILGSASYLDVTLVCTKGTPVADMLAHSPPLPLVIDYRSRVITAEDEEGIILALKQRDRVRRVRLRASLQKFVMVMDEEYPILEYLIIALPIENVRTILMFSKTLQAPHLRLLMLRGFAIPIGSRLLATAVGLVTLDLHMIHPSTYFHPNTLRQWISLVPQLESLQIYIKFYIPDHDIEKKFEAPIIESVTLPNLLRFWFRGVGTYLEALVHRITTPRLEKLRIEFFNQPYGRCSIPRLLQFMNTTKSHRFDSARFKFTAKFVEVAVYPHDRKFTKCALAITVYSWHLDWQLSSAAHISNSLSQVFSVVEHLTLRHEEHNRSSDEHNTVDRTEWRKFLRPFRNVKTLRIDNGLVKDSSCCLQLEDGELPLELLPELQKLTYFGGGDTGDSLAFTSFISARQNLGRPVTLVRL
;
A
#
# COMPACT_ATOMS: atom_id res chain seq x y z
N MET A 1 -6.17 52.53 40.81
CA MET A 1 -6.11 51.16 41.36
C MET A 1 -6.03 50.16 40.17
N CYS A 2 -4.85 49.71 39.82
CA CYS A 2 -4.65 48.71 38.75
C CYS A 2 -5.09 47.35 39.30
N ASN A 3 -6.19 46.80 38.79
CA ASN A 3 -6.54 45.40 38.97
C ASN A 3 -5.50 44.52 38.25
N ARG A 4 -4.54 43.98 39.02
CA ARG A 4 -3.70 42.89 38.53
C ARG A 4 -4.59 41.72 38.15
N PRO A 5 -4.53 41.18 36.94
CA PRO A 5 -5.27 39.96 36.60
C PRO A 5 -4.83 38.86 37.56
N ARG A 6 -5.76 38.25 38.27
CA ARG A 6 -5.52 37.05 39.08
C ARG A 6 -5.01 35.98 38.12
N THR A 7 -3.73 35.71 38.13
CA THR A 7 -3.13 34.60 37.42
C THR A 7 -3.79 33.34 37.99
N ALA A 8 -4.61 32.67 37.16
CA ALA A 8 -5.21 31.39 37.54
C ALA A 8 -4.07 30.40 37.81
N SER A 9 -3.93 29.99 39.08
CA SER A 9 -2.90 29.04 39.45
C SER A 9 -3.35 27.63 39.05
N ILE A 10 -2.52 26.88 38.33
CA ILE A 10 -2.80 25.50 37.91
C ILE A 10 -3.07 24.56 39.11
N HIS A 11 -2.66 24.99 40.33
CA HIS A 11 -2.94 24.25 41.57
C HIS A 11 -4.41 24.26 41.98
N ILE A 12 -5.25 25.11 41.39
CA ILE A 12 -6.69 25.19 41.68
C ILE A 12 -7.45 24.09 40.94
N LEU A 13 -6.89 23.55 39.84
CA LEU A 13 -7.49 22.46 39.12
C LEU A 13 -7.51 21.18 39.95
N ASP A 14 -8.63 20.46 39.94
CA ASP A 14 -8.73 19.12 40.48
C ASP A 14 -7.92 18.09 39.65
N ASP A 15 -7.81 16.87 40.15
CA ASP A 15 -7.00 15.82 39.49
C ASP A 15 -7.58 15.38 38.14
N ASP A 16 -8.91 15.38 38.02
CA ASP A 16 -9.58 15.01 36.78
C ASP A 16 -9.36 16.08 35.69
N SER A 17 -9.48 17.34 36.05
CA SER A 17 -9.17 18.46 35.14
C SER A 17 -7.71 18.44 34.70
N LEU A 18 -6.78 18.17 35.60
CA LEU A 18 -5.35 18.01 35.27
C LEU A 18 -5.13 16.81 34.35
N LEU A 19 -5.80 15.70 34.61
CA LEU A 19 -5.72 14.51 33.77
C LEU A 19 -6.18 14.78 32.34
N HIS A 20 -7.28 15.54 32.18
CA HIS A 20 -7.74 16.01 30.86
C HIS A 20 -6.74 16.92 30.17
N VAL A 21 -6.13 17.86 30.91
CA VAL A 21 -5.04 18.70 30.36
C VAL A 21 -3.88 17.84 29.84
N PHE A 22 -3.43 16.85 30.64
CA PHE A 22 -2.37 15.94 30.22
C PHE A 22 -2.75 15.09 29.01
N TYR A 23 -4.00 14.64 28.94
CA TYR A 23 -4.51 13.90 27.80
C TYR A 23 -4.43 14.73 26.51
N HIS A 24 -4.81 16.00 26.54
CA HIS A 24 -4.70 16.91 25.39
C HIS A 24 -3.27 17.38 25.11
N TYR A 25 -2.40 17.40 26.10
CA TYR A 25 -0.98 17.66 25.90
C TYR A 25 -0.25 16.50 25.24
N ARG A 26 -0.81 15.31 25.31
CA ARG A 26 -0.27 14.14 24.63
C ARG A 26 -0.14 14.43 23.14
N PRO A 27 1.04 14.22 22.54
CA PRO A 27 1.18 14.39 21.09
C PRO A 27 0.23 13.44 20.40
N PHE A 28 -0.71 13.98 19.63
CA PHE A 28 -1.54 13.19 18.75
C PHE A 28 -0.62 12.29 17.91
N LEU A 29 -0.80 11.01 17.98
CA LEU A 29 -0.35 10.09 16.96
C LEU A 29 -1.20 10.46 15.74
N LEU A 30 -0.69 11.44 14.95
CA LEU A 30 -1.33 11.85 13.70
C LEU A 30 -1.64 10.60 12.91
N GLY A 31 -2.88 10.56 12.49
CA GLY A 31 -3.58 9.42 11.96
C GLY A 31 -2.81 8.60 10.93
N GLU A 32 -3.26 7.41 10.80
CA GLU A 32 -2.88 6.33 9.90
C GLU A 32 -2.89 6.73 8.40
N ASP A 33 -3.14 8.00 8.08
CA ASP A 33 -3.25 8.58 6.73
C ASP A 33 -1.93 9.04 6.10
N GLU A 34 -0.78 8.89 6.77
CA GLU A 34 0.50 9.13 6.11
C GLU A 34 0.76 8.01 5.09
N ASP A 35 1.00 8.45 3.86
CA ASP A 35 1.38 7.69 2.67
C ASP A 35 2.06 6.34 3.00
N ASP A 36 1.42 5.24 2.64
CA ASP A 36 1.88 3.87 2.98
C ASP A 36 3.34 3.63 2.53
N ASN A 37 3.82 4.34 1.50
CA ASN A 37 5.21 4.33 1.07
C ASN A 37 6.17 4.99 2.08
N ALA A 38 5.74 6.02 2.81
CA ALA A 38 6.57 6.66 3.82
C ALA A 38 6.78 5.76 5.05
N ARG A 39 5.82 4.88 5.35
CA ARG A 39 5.97 3.85 6.41
C ARG A 39 7.04 2.82 6.06
N LEU A 40 7.11 2.41 4.78
CA LEU A 40 8.06 1.41 4.28
C LEU A 40 9.49 1.92 4.19
N LEU A 41 9.67 3.19 3.84
CA LEU A 41 10.99 3.81 3.61
C LEU A 41 11.63 4.43 4.85
N GLY A 42 11.01 4.31 6.02
CA GLY A 42 11.56 4.83 7.29
C GLY A 42 11.19 6.28 7.59
N GLY A 43 10.26 6.87 6.80
CA GLY A 43 9.78 8.26 6.99
C GLY A 43 8.72 8.42 8.07
N SER A 44 8.16 7.35 8.64
CA SER A 44 7.18 7.47 9.72
C SER A 44 7.83 8.09 10.96
N LYS A 45 7.15 9.11 11.52
CA LYS A 45 7.61 9.81 12.74
C LYS A 45 7.95 8.83 13.85
N PRO A 46 9.01 9.08 14.63
CA PRO A 46 9.43 8.17 15.68
C PRO A 46 8.34 8.00 16.74
N TRP A 47 8.12 6.77 17.21
CA TRP A 47 7.34 6.50 18.44
C TRP A 47 7.97 7.17 19.69
N VAL A 48 9.14 7.80 19.54
CA VAL A 48 9.89 8.58 20.54
C VAL A 48 9.06 9.71 21.17
N ARG A 49 7.92 10.10 20.56
CA ARG A 49 6.96 10.97 21.24
C ARG A 49 6.40 10.38 22.54
N GLY A 50 6.62 9.09 22.81
CA GLY A 50 6.30 8.45 24.08
C GLY A 50 7.03 8.99 25.30
N ARG A 51 8.01 9.90 25.13
CA ARG A 51 8.70 10.57 26.29
C ARG A 51 8.06 11.90 26.69
N TRP A 52 6.93 12.29 26.11
CA TRP A 52 6.27 13.56 26.38
C TRP A 52 5.96 13.79 27.86
N TRP A 53 5.62 12.75 28.59
CA TRP A 53 5.24 12.76 29.99
C TRP A 53 6.43 12.95 30.96
N TYR A 54 7.67 12.66 30.53
CA TYR A 54 8.86 12.78 31.40
C TYR A 54 8.99 14.15 32.05
N ARG A 55 8.81 15.22 31.28
CA ARG A 55 8.90 16.59 31.81
C ARG A 55 7.81 16.88 32.83
N LEU A 56 6.62 16.30 32.64
CA LEU A 56 5.48 16.56 33.53
C LEU A 56 5.62 15.84 34.87
N VAL A 57 6.16 14.64 34.94
CA VAL A 57 6.38 13.92 36.21
C VAL A 57 7.45 14.52 37.05
N HIS A 58 8.26 15.42 36.50
CA HIS A 58 9.29 16.16 37.27
C HIS A 58 8.81 17.53 37.78
N VAL A 59 7.60 17.97 37.46
CA VAL A 59 7.06 19.25 37.90
C VAL A 59 6.77 19.21 39.40
N CYS A 60 5.98 18.25 39.89
CA CYS A 60 5.70 18.08 41.32
C CYS A 60 5.20 16.63 41.59
N ARG A 61 5.12 16.28 42.90
CA ARG A 61 4.66 14.96 43.34
C ARG A 61 3.21 14.65 42.89
N ARG A 62 2.32 15.65 42.93
CA ARG A 62 0.92 15.50 42.52
C ARG A 62 0.81 15.11 41.04
N TRP A 63 1.50 15.81 40.14
CA TRP A 63 1.51 15.51 38.71
C TRP A 63 2.08 14.12 38.41
N ARG A 64 3.16 13.76 39.12
CA ARG A 64 3.74 12.41 39.00
C ARG A 64 2.73 11.34 39.37
N ASN A 65 2.01 11.51 40.48
CA ASN A 65 1.01 10.54 40.95
C ASN A 65 -0.17 10.43 39.97
N ILE A 66 -0.68 11.54 39.43
CA ILE A 66 -1.76 11.55 38.44
C ILE A 66 -1.32 10.82 37.16
N ILE A 67 -0.15 11.17 36.65
CA ILE A 67 0.32 10.61 35.34
C ILE A 67 0.63 9.12 35.47
N LEU A 68 1.34 8.71 36.52
CA LEU A 68 1.70 7.30 36.71
C LEU A 68 0.50 6.46 37.16
N GLY A 69 -0.41 7.02 37.96
CA GLY A 69 -1.66 6.36 38.36
C GLY A 69 -2.66 6.18 37.22
N SER A 70 -2.58 7.04 36.18
CA SER A 70 -3.42 6.97 34.99
C SER A 70 -2.62 6.58 33.74
N ALA A 71 -1.56 5.79 33.89
CA ALA A 71 -0.62 5.46 32.83
C ALA A 71 -1.30 4.83 31.59
N SER A 72 -2.28 3.96 31.77
CA SER A 72 -3.03 3.33 30.68
C SER A 72 -3.88 4.34 29.92
N TYR A 73 -4.57 5.25 30.62
CA TYR A 73 -5.40 6.28 30.01
C TYR A 73 -4.57 7.28 29.19
N LEU A 74 -3.41 7.66 29.71
CA LEU A 74 -2.49 8.60 29.07
C LEU A 74 -1.53 7.95 28.06
N ASP A 75 -1.62 6.63 27.84
CA ASP A 75 -0.68 5.87 26.99
C ASP A 75 0.80 6.10 27.38
N VAL A 76 1.08 6.12 28.69
CA VAL A 76 2.41 6.31 29.23
C VAL A 76 3.24 5.06 29.03
N THR A 77 4.39 5.20 28.35
CA THR A 77 5.26 4.07 28.00
C THR A 77 6.72 4.41 28.23
N LEU A 78 7.53 3.40 28.47
CA LEU A 78 9.00 3.49 28.46
C LEU A 78 9.49 3.18 27.04
N VAL A 79 10.33 4.05 26.50
CA VAL A 79 10.81 3.93 25.11
C VAL A 79 12.29 3.58 25.09
N CYS A 80 12.59 2.39 24.57
CA CYS A 80 13.94 1.90 24.29
C CYS A 80 14.30 2.25 22.84
N THR A 81 15.31 3.08 22.68
CA THR A 81 15.83 3.50 21.37
C THR A 81 17.35 3.46 21.38
N LYS A 82 17.99 3.68 20.23
CA LYS A 82 19.43 3.77 20.12
C LYS A 82 20.04 4.68 21.20
N GLY A 83 21.05 4.17 21.92
CA GLY A 83 21.74 4.88 23.00
C GLY A 83 20.94 4.99 24.29
N THR A 84 19.82 4.28 24.46
CA THR A 84 19.09 4.22 25.74
C THR A 84 19.79 3.23 26.66
N PRO A 85 20.18 3.63 27.90
CA PRO A 85 20.70 2.71 28.89
C PRO A 85 19.57 1.84 29.46
N VAL A 86 19.21 0.78 28.73
CA VAL A 86 17.99 0.00 29.00
C VAL A 86 18.05 -0.69 30.34
N ALA A 87 19.22 -1.20 30.77
CA ALA A 87 19.38 -1.85 32.06
C ALA A 87 19.04 -0.89 33.22
N ASP A 88 19.62 0.32 33.21
CA ASP A 88 19.36 1.34 34.22
C ASP A 88 17.91 1.83 34.18
N MET A 89 17.38 2.01 32.99
CA MET A 89 15.99 2.40 32.81
C MET A 89 15.03 1.36 33.42
N LEU A 90 15.26 0.07 33.16
CA LEU A 90 14.42 -1.00 33.72
C LEU A 90 14.56 -1.12 35.25
N ALA A 91 15.75 -0.91 35.78
CA ALA A 91 16.02 -0.98 37.23
C ALA A 91 15.34 0.16 38.02
N HIS A 92 15.27 1.38 37.44
CA HIS A 92 14.83 2.57 38.14
C HIS A 92 13.46 3.12 37.72
N SER A 93 12.83 2.52 36.73
CA SER A 93 11.51 2.98 36.23
C SER A 93 10.38 2.13 36.81
N PRO A 94 9.17 2.71 36.96
CA PRO A 94 7.97 1.94 37.30
C PRO A 94 7.67 0.90 36.21
N PRO A 95 6.87 -0.14 36.51
CA PRO A 95 6.54 -1.23 35.57
C PRO A 95 5.59 -0.79 34.45
N LEU A 96 5.96 0.24 33.71
CA LEU A 96 5.21 0.76 32.56
C LEU A 96 5.40 -0.12 31.33
N PRO A 97 4.44 -0.11 30.37
CA PRO A 97 4.59 -0.78 29.08
C PRO A 97 5.81 -0.31 28.31
N LEU A 98 6.45 -1.23 27.60
CA LEU A 98 7.67 -0.99 26.85
C LEU A 98 7.38 -0.80 25.34
N VAL A 99 8.04 0.19 24.77
CA VAL A 99 8.14 0.43 23.32
C VAL A 99 9.59 0.27 22.93
N ILE A 100 9.89 -0.70 22.07
CA ILE A 100 11.22 -0.98 21.54
C ILE A 100 11.27 -0.47 20.10
N ASP A 101 11.99 0.64 19.84
CA ASP A 101 12.02 1.31 18.53
C ASP A 101 13.45 1.57 18.03
N TYR A 102 14.04 0.60 17.34
CA TYR A 102 15.36 0.68 16.75
C TYR A 102 15.27 0.62 15.22
N ARG A 103 15.38 1.79 14.58
CA ARG A 103 15.30 1.97 13.12
C ARG A 103 16.63 2.01 12.42
N SER A 104 17.71 2.17 13.18
CA SER A 104 19.06 2.24 12.62
C SER A 104 19.46 0.91 12.02
N ARG A 105 20.13 0.96 10.86
CA ARG A 105 20.74 -0.24 10.25
C ARG A 105 21.94 -0.74 11.07
N VAL A 106 22.60 0.18 11.79
CA VAL A 106 23.74 -0.10 12.62
C VAL A 106 23.30 -0.04 14.07
N ILE A 107 23.37 -1.17 14.75
CA ILE A 107 23.10 -1.36 16.18
C ILE A 107 24.43 -1.62 16.85
N THR A 108 24.70 -0.94 17.97
CA THR A 108 25.90 -1.20 18.79
C THR A 108 25.70 -2.46 19.64
N ALA A 109 26.77 -3.02 20.18
CA ALA A 109 26.67 -4.18 21.09
C ALA A 109 25.82 -3.85 22.31
N GLU A 110 25.98 -2.65 22.87
CA GLU A 110 25.19 -2.14 24.00
C GLU A 110 23.70 -2.03 23.68
N ASP A 111 23.37 -1.51 22.47
CA ASP A 111 21.98 -1.46 21.99
C ASP A 111 21.41 -2.89 21.82
N GLU A 112 22.23 -3.83 21.33
CA GLU A 112 21.82 -5.24 21.16
C GLU A 112 21.48 -5.88 22.50
N GLU A 113 22.35 -5.71 23.50
CA GLU A 113 22.09 -6.19 24.86
C GLU A 113 20.84 -5.52 25.46
N GLY A 114 20.68 -4.21 25.27
CA GLY A 114 19.51 -3.47 25.71
C GLY A 114 18.21 -3.98 25.08
N ILE A 115 18.20 -4.27 23.78
CA ILE A 115 17.05 -4.86 23.08
C ILE A 115 16.70 -6.23 23.68
N ILE A 116 17.70 -7.11 23.90
CA ILE A 116 17.50 -8.43 24.50
C ILE A 116 16.91 -8.31 25.90
N LEU A 117 17.45 -7.41 26.73
CA LEU A 117 16.92 -7.15 28.07
C LEU A 117 15.47 -6.68 28.06
N ALA A 118 15.14 -5.75 27.14
CA ALA A 118 13.79 -5.25 26.99
C ALA A 118 12.82 -6.35 26.49
N LEU A 119 13.22 -7.17 25.51
CA LEU A 119 12.41 -8.27 24.99
C LEU A 119 12.13 -9.36 26.03
N LYS A 120 13.04 -9.58 26.98
CA LYS A 120 12.82 -10.50 28.11
C LYS A 120 11.73 -10.03 29.07
N GLN A 121 11.35 -8.74 29.06
CA GLN A 121 10.25 -8.20 29.87
C GLN A 121 8.89 -8.41 29.15
N ARG A 122 8.54 -9.66 28.81
CA ARG A 122 7.43 -10.05 27.93
C ARG A 122 6.10 -9.44 28.30
N ASP A 123 5.76 -9.42 29.60
CA ASP A 123 4.51 -8.88 30.13
C ASP A 123 4.38 -7.35 30.00
N ARG A 124 5.48 -6.68 29.64
CA ARG A 124 5.55 -5.23 29.50
C ARG A 124 5.73 -4.78 28.06
N VAL A 125 6.16 -5.67 27.15
CA VAL A 125 6.41 -5.31 25.75
C VAL A 125 5.10 -5.12 25.00
N ARG A 126 4.81 -3.86 24.66
CA ARG A 126 3.59 -3.49 23.95
C ARG A 126 3.82 -3.23 22.46
N ARG A 127 4.98 -2.65 22.11
CA ARG A 127 5.32 -2.33 20.72
C ARG A 127 6.78 -2.65 20.43
N VAL A 128 7.00 -3.31 19.29
CA VAL A 128 8.33 -3.67 18.80
C VAL A 128 8.50 -3.19 17.38
N ARG A 129 9.53 -2.39 17.13
CA ARG A 129 9.99 -2.02 15.79
C ARG A 129 11.50 -2.17 15.73
N LEU A 130 11.93 -3.16 14.94
CA LEU A 130 13.35 -3.49 14.79
C LEU A 130 13.74 -3.52 13.32
N ARG A 131 14.85 -2.87 12.98
CA ARG A 131 15.45 -2.87 11.64
C ARG A 131 16.93 -3.17 11.75
N ALA A 132 17.29 -4.45 11.86
CA ALA A 132 18.67 -4.87 11.99
C ALA A 132 18.87 -6.34 11.57
N SER A 133 20.12 -6.81 11.54
CA SER A 133 20.46 -8.23 11.37
C SER A 133 20.14 -9.00 12.67
N LEU A 134 19.02 -9.75 12.70
CA LEU A 134 18.25 -9.96 13.93
C LEU A 134 18.11 -11.42 14.34
N GLN A 135 18.98 -12.32 13.90
CA GLN A 135 18.84 -13.74 14.27
C GLN A 135 18.72 -13.97 15.78
N LYS A 136 19.51 -13.25 16.58
CA LYS A 136 19.49 -13.36 18.06
C LYS A 136 18.16 -12.87 18.66
N PHE A 137 17.56 -11.82 18.10
CA PHE A 137 16.31 -11.25 18.66
C PHE A 137 15.10 -12.15 18.36
N VAL A 138 15.06 -12.77 17.18
CA VAL A 138 14.00 -13.73 16.83
C VAL A 138 14.04 -14.95 17.75
N MET A 139 15.24 -15.37 18.16
CA MET A 139 15.39 -16.47 19.13
C MET A 139 14.93 -16.12 20.54
N VAL A 140 14.98 -14.84 20.92
CA VAL A 140 14.47 -14.35 22.23
C VAL A 140 12.95 -14.24 22.22
N MET A 141 12.35 -14.00 21.03
CA MET A 141 10.90 -13.90 20.86
C MET A 141 10.26 -15.27 20.59
N ASP A 142 10.44 -16.23 21.46
CA ASP A 142 9.96 -17.61 21.28
C ASP A 142 8.84 -18.03 22.25
N GLU A 143 8.30 -17.07 23.00
CA GLU A 143 7.27 -17.29 24.01
C GLU A 143 6.07 -16.35 23.82
N GLU A 144 5.19 -16.28 24.83
CA GLU A 144 4.01 -15.42 24.84
C GLU A 144 4.34 -13.98 25.22
N TYR A 145 3.75 -13.04 24.46
CA TYR A 145 3.77 -11.58 24.67
C TYR A 145 2.33 -11.09 24.86
N PRO A 146 1.81 -11.13 26.08
CA PRO A 146 0.37 -10.97 26.35
C PRO A 146 -0.19 -9.59 26.00
N ILE A 147 0.63 -8.54 26.00
CA ILE A 147 0.20 -7.16 25.70
C ILE A 147 0.79 -6.60 24.41
N LEU A 148 1.42 -7.44 23.58
CA LEU A 148 2.03 -6.98 22.33
C LEU A 148 0.96 -6.63 21.30
N GLU A 149 0.90 -5.35 20.92
CA GLU A 149 -0.06 -4.81 19.95
C GLU A 149 0.58 -4.58 18.58
N TYR A 150 1.87 -4.20 18.51
CA TYR A 150 2.54 -3.82 17.27
C TYR A 150 3.86 -4.55 17.14
N LEU A 151 4.02 -5.30 16.06
CA LEU A 151 5.26 -6.02 15.74
C LEU A 151 5.70 -5.67 14.32
N ILE A 152 6.79 -4.91 14.21
CA ILE A 152 7.41 -4.51 12.96
C ILE A 152 8.86 -4.97 12.97
N ILE A 153 9.17 -5.96 12.12
CA ILE A 153 10.53 -6.48 11.99
C ILE A 153 10.94 -6.48 10.53
N ALA A 154 12.06 -5.81 10.23
CA ALA A 154 12.57 -5.69 8.88
C ALA A 154 14.07 -6.04 8.81
N LEU A 155 14.42 -7.00 7.97
CA LEU A 155 15.81 -7.24 7.60
C LEU A 155 16.34 -6.13 6.68
N PRO A 156 17.59 -5.71 6.84
CA PRO A 156 18.28 -4.90 5.83
C PRO A 156 18.31 -5.63 4.49
N ILE A 157 18.10 -4.91 3.40
CA ILE A 157 18.00 -5.48 2.04
C ILE A 157 19.28 -6.20 1.63
N GLU A 158 20.42 -5.81 2.19
CA GLU A 158 21.75 -6.31 1.88
C GLU A 158 21.98 -7.75 2.39
N ASN A 159 21.22 -8.18 3.39
CA ASN A 159 21.38 -9.50 4.04
C ASN A 159 20.39 -10.57 3.53
N VAL A 160 19.82 -10.38 2.34
CA VAL A 160 18.73 -11.23 1.79
C VAL A 160 19.17 -12.68 1.46
N ARG A 161 20.45 -12.99 1.51
CA ARG A 161 20.96 -14.36 1.21
C ARG A 161 20.62 -15.38 2.31
N THR A 162 20.35 -14.94 3.52
CA THR A 162 20.04 -15.84 4.64
C THR A 162 18.55 -15.79 4.93
N ILE A 163 17.90 -16.94 4.84
CA ILE A 163 16.48 -17.09 5.20
C ILE A 163 16.41 -17.17 6.72
N LEU A 164 15.77 -16.19 7.32
CA LEU A 164 15.48 -16.22 8.74
C LEU A 164 14.06 -16.73 8.96
N MET A 165 13.96 -17.81 9.73
CA MET A 165 12.69 -18.36 10.16
C MET A 165 12.21 -17.64 11.41
N PHE A 166 10.95 -17.25 11.41
CA PHE A 166 10.31 -16.69 12.60
C PHE A 166 10.02 -17.79 13.63
N SER A 167 9.87 -17.44 14.90
CA SER A 167 9.61 -18.43 15.95
C SER A 167 8.27 -19.14 15.73
N LYS A 168 8.24 -20.48 15.95
CA LYS A 168 6.99 -21.26 15.95
C LYS A 168 6.15 -21.05 17.19
N THR A 169 6.78 -20.72 18.31
CA THR A 169 6.19 -20.70 19.65
C THR A 169 5.68 -19.35 20.07
N LEU A 170 6.11 -18.26 19.36
CA LEU A 170 5.63 -16.91 19.64
C LEU A 170 4.11 -16.82 19.61
N GLN A 171 3.55 -16.25 20.67
CA GLN A 171 2.12 -15.96 20.80
C GLN A 171 1.94 -14.46 21.11
N ALA A 172 0.95 -13.84 20.49
CA ALA A 172 0.63 -12.43 20.71
C ALA A 172 -0.89 -12.20 20.53
N PRO A 173 -1.71 -12.55 21.53
CA PRO A 173 -3.17 -12.53 21.41
C PRO A 173 -3.75 -11.14 21.17
N HIS A 174 -3.07 -10.08 21.62
CA HIS A 174 -3.51 -8.69 21.43
C HIS A 174 -2.87 -8.00 20.23
N LEU A 175 -2.21 -8.75 19.33
CA LEU A 175 -1.53 -8.18 18.17
C LEU A 175 -2.53 -7.57 17.19
N ARG A 176 -2.35 -6.28 16.89
CA ARG A 176 -3.17 -5.51 15.96
C ARG A 176 -2.45 -5.20 14.64
N LEU A 177 -1.12 -5.05 14.69
CA LEU A 177 -0.31 -4.80 13.52
C LEU A 177 0.88 -5.76 13.47
N LEU A 178 0.99 -6.50 12.37
CA LEU A 178 2.13 -7.35 12.04
C LEU A 178 2.73 -6.91 10.71
N MET A 179 4.00 -6.47 10.76
CA MET A 179 4.80 -6.20 9.57
C MET A 179 6.09 -7.01 9.62
N LEU A 180 6.27 -7.89 8.66
CA LEU A 180 7.46 -8.74 8.55
C LEU A 180 8.13 -8.56 7.19
N ARG A 181 9.41 -8.24 7.21
CA ARG A 181 10.20 -8.10 5.99
C ARG A 181 11.42 -9.01 6.00
N GLY A 182 11.45 -9.95 5.05
CA GLY A 182 12.57 -10.88 4.89
C GLY A 182 12.55 -12.07 5.84
N PHE A 183 11.42 -12.33 6.49
CA PHE A 183 11.23 -13.49 7.36
C PHE A 183 10.26 -14.49 6.74
N ALA A 184 10.53 -15.77 6.98
CA ALA A 184 9.58 -16.84 6.76
C ALA A 184 8.82 -17.13 8.06
N ILE A 185 7.50 -17.20 7.99
CA ILE A 185 6.69 -17.68 9.10
C ILE A 185 6.50 -19.18 8.91
N PRO A 186 6.92 -20.00 9.86
CA PRO A 186 6.78 -21.46 9.74
C PRO A 186 5.31 -21.89 9.75
N ILE A 187 4.99 -22.91 8.97
CA ILE A 187 3.66 -23.54 8.99
C ILE A 187 3.39 -24.04 10.42
N GLY A 188 2.19 -23.75 10.94
CA GLY A 188 1.82 -24.08 12.31
C GLY A 188 2.38 -23.14 13.38
N SER A 189 2.85 -21.94 12.99
CA SER A 189 3.23 -20.88 13.93
C SER A 189 2.05 -20.52 14.83
N ARG A 190 2.28 -20.48 16.14
CA ARG A 190 1.27 -20.07 17.13
C ARG A 190 0.86 -18.61 16.98
N LEU A 191 1.77 -17.76 16.49
CA LEU A 191 1.46 -16.35 16.20
C LEU A 191 0.24 -16.22 15.29
N LEU A 192 0.18 -17.05 14.22
CA LEU A 192 -0.92 -17.02 13.25
C LEU A 192 -2.26 -17.47 13.86
N ALA A 193 -2.20 -18.37 14.84
CA ALA A 193 -3.39 -18.88 15.50
C ALA A 193 -3.88 -18.00 16.64
N THR A 194 -3.00 -17.23 17.29
CA THR A 194 -3.33 -16.39 18.46
C THR A 194 -3.65 -14.95 18.12
N ALA A 195 -3.14 -14.41 17.01
CA ALA A 195 -3.33 -13.01 16.61
C ALA A 195 -4.69 -12.73 15.95
N VAL A 196 -5.79 -13.20 16.55
CA VAL A 196 -7.15 -13.09 15.98
C VAL A 196 -7.67 -11.66 15.88
N GLY A 197 -7.12 -10.74 16.70
CA GLY A 197 -7.43 -9.31 16.69
C GLY A 197 -6.66 -8.48 15.68
N LEU A 198 -5.96 -9.12 14.72
CA LEU A 198 -5.10 -8.43 13.76
C LEU A 198 -5.89 -7.53 12.82
N VAL A 199 -5.50 -6.24 12.77
CA VAL A 199 -6.10 -5.20 11.93
C VAL A 199 -5.26 -4.95 10.67
N THR A 200 -3.94 -4.97 10.82
CA THR A 200 -3.02 -4.73 9.70
C THR A 200 -2.02 -5.86 9.57
N LEU A 201 -1.95 -6.44 8.39
CA LEU A 201 -0.97 -7.45 8.00
C LEU A 201 -0.16 -6.95 6.82
N ASP A 202 1.17 -6.90 6.99
CA ASP A 202 2.11 -6.48 5.96
C ASP A 202 3.27 -7.50 5.85
N LEU A 203 3.30 -8.24 4.75
CA LEU A 203 4.25 -9.31 4.49
C LEU A 203 5.14 -8.97 3.30
N HIS A 204 6.41 -8.71 3.58
CA HIS A 204 7.44 -8.55 2.55
C HIS A 204 8.23 -9.86 2.39
N MET A 205 7.78 -10.70 1.51
CA MET A 205 8.41 -11.97 1.18
C MET A 205 9.53 -11.74 0.16
N ILE A 206 10.77 -11.76 0.63
CA ILE A 206 11.93 -11.39 -0.17
C ILE A 206 12.53 -12.58 -0.91
N HIS A 207 12.44 -13.77 -0.36
CA HIS A 207 12.99 -15.01 -0.91
C HIS A 207 11.88 -16.00 -1.24
N PRO A 208 11.97 -16.76 -2.36
CA PRO A 208 10.92 -17.70 -2.76
C PRO A 208 10.53 -18.73 -1.71
N SER A 209 11.50 -19.22 -0.93
CA SER A 209 11.24 -20.18 0.16
C SER A 209 10.49 -19.59 1.36
N THR A 210 10.33 -18.25 1.42
CA THR A 210 9.54 -17.57 2.45
C THR A 210 8.09 -17.36 2.01
N TYR A 211 7.74 -17.74 0.77
CA TYR A 211 6.39 -17.53 0.26
C TYR A 211 5.41 -18.51 0.90
N PHE A 212 4.34 -17.95 1.42
CA PHE A 212 3.21 -18.77 1.81
C PHE A 212 2.57 -19.38 0.56
N HIS A 213 2.17 -20.63 0.65
CA HIS A 213 1.25 -21.16 -0.34
C HIS A 213 -0.07 -20.35 -0.28
N PRO A 214 -0.67 -19.92 -1.41
CA PRO A 214 -1.87 -19.09 -1.41
C PRO A 214 -3.01 -19.64 -0.54
N ASN A 215 -3.21 -20.96 -0.53
CA ASN A 215 -4.21 -21.62 0.30
C ASN A 215 -3.92 -21.49 1.79
N THR A 216 -2.66 -21.68 2.20
CA THR A 216 -2.24 -21.53 3.61
C THR A 216 -2.43 -20.09 4.09
N LEU A 217 -2.03 -19.11 3.25
CA LEU A 217 -2.24 -17.69 3.57
C LEU A 217 -3.73 -17.37 3.69
N ARG A 218 -4.56 -17.91 2.79
CA ARG A 218 -6.00 -17.70 2.82
C ARG A 218 -6.64 -18.33 4.06
N GLN A 219 -6.28 -19.54 4.44
CA GLN A 219 -6.73 -20.16 5.69
C GLN A 219 -6.37 -19.30 6.90
N TRP A 220 -5.15 -18.75 6.91
CA TRP A 220 -4.75 -17.89 8.00
C TRP A 220 -5.54 -16.60 8.05
N ILE A 221 -5.66 -15.86 6.93
CA ILE A 221 -6.43 -14.60 6.94
C ILE A 221 -7.92 -14.81 7.26
N SER A 222 -8.45 -16.00 7.06
CA SER A 222 -9.83 -16.33 7.47
C SER A 222 -10.02 -16.35 8.99
N LEU A 223 -8.94 -16.56 9.76
CA LEU A 223 -8.96 -16.54 11.22
C LEU A 223 -8.91 -15.12 11.81
N VAL A 224 -8.68 -14.10 10.98
CA VAL A 224 -8.51 -12.69 11.40
C VAL A 224 -9.59 -11.78 10.78
N PRO A 225 -10.86 -11.90 11.19
CA PRO A 225 -11.99 -11.19 10.58
C PRO A 225 -11.94 -9.67 10.78
N GLN A 226 -11.10 -9.18 11.71
CA GLN A 226 -10.90 -7.76 11.98
C GLN A 226 -9.90 -7.08 11.03
N LEU A 227 -9.37 -7.83 10.04
CA LEU A 227 -8.36 -7.34 9.12
C LEU A 227 -8.92 -6.21 8.24
N GLU A 228 -8.35 -5.01 8.36
CA GLU A 228 -8.68 -3.81 7.58
C GLU A 228 -7.66 -3.54 6.47
N SER A 229 -6.40 -3.93 6.68
CA SER A 229 -5.33 -3.70 5.71
C SER A 229 -4.49 -4.95 5.50
N LEU A 230 -4.44 -5.42 4.26
CA LEU A 230 -3.62 -6.54 3.82
C LEU A 230 -2.61 -6.07 2.79
N GLN A 231 -1.33 -6.27 3.07
CA GLN A 231 -0.25 -5.97 2.15
C GLN A 231 0.63 -7.20 1.95
N ILE A 232 0.84 -7.60 0.71
CA ILE A 232 1.66 -8.75 0.33
C ILE A 232 2.65 -8.30 -0.73
N TYR A 233 3.91 -8.37 -0.39
CA TYR A 233 5.02 -7.98 -1.23
C TYR A 233 5.91 -9.17 -1.54
N ILE A 234 5.95 -9.60 -2.78
CA ILE A 234 6.86 -10.63 -3.30
C ILE A 234 7.95 -9.91 -4.10
N LYS A 235 9.21 -9.95 -3.66
CA LYS A 235 10.25 -9.07 -4.22
C LYS A 235 10.87 -9.59 -5.52
N PHE A 236 11.16 -10.87 -5.58
CA PHE A 236 11.79 -11.49 -6.76
C PHE A 236 11.10 -12.81 -7.06
N TYR A 237 10.77 -12.97 -8.31
CA TYR A 237 10.35 -14.22 -8.86
C TYR A 237 11.34 -14.59 -9.96
N ILE A 238 12.10 -15.64 -9.74
CA ILE A 238 12.74 -16.36 -10.84
C ILE A 238 11.66 -17.32 -11.31
N PRO A 239 11.25 -17.26 -12.59
CA PRO A 239 10.23 -18.17 -13.09
C PRO A 239 10.73 -19.61 -12.92
N ASP A 240 10.26 -20.25 -11.86
CA ASP A 240 10.34 -21.68 -11.70
C ASP A 240 8.95 -22.20 -12.07
N HIS A 241 8.82 -22.74 -13.28
CA HIS A 241 7.57 -23.30 -13.78
C HIS A 241 6.98 -24.35 -12.83
N ASP A 242 7.78 -24.96 -11.98
CA ASP A 242 7.31 -25.92 -10.98
C ASP A 242 6.66 -25.25 -9.77
N ILE A 243 7.02 -24.01 -9.45
CA ILE A 243 6.35 -23.25 -8.38
C ILE A 243 4.96 -22.80 -8.83
N GLU A 244 4.78 -22.40 -10.09
CA GLU A 244 3.46 -22.01 -10.62
C GLU A 244 2.45 -23.18 -10.56
N LYS A 245 2.87 -24.39 -10.92
CA LYS A 245 2.02 -25.59 -10.84
C LYS A 245 1.59 -25.92 -9.41
N LYS A 246 2.42 -25.58 -8.39
CA LYS A 246 2.07 -25.79 -6.98
C LYS A 246 0.91 -24.92 -6.49
N PHE A 247 0.60 -23.82 -7.19
CA PHE A 247 -0.51 -22.94 -6.82
C PHE A 247 -1.87 -23.40 -7.35
N GLU A 248 -1.91 -24.41 -8.21
CA GLU A 248 -3.14 -24.92 -8.83
C GLU A 248 -3.98 -25.84 -7.94
N ALA A 249 -3.57 -26.12 -6.71
CA ALA A 249 -4.30 -26.98 -5.80
C ALA A 249 -5.77 -26.55 -5.64
N PRO A 250 -6.74 -27.49 -5.64
CA PRO A 250 -8.15 -27.16 -5.56
C PRO A 250 -8.48 -26.46 -4.24
N ILE A 251 -9.19 -25.35 -4.37
CA ILE A 251 -9.60 -24.50 -3.25
C ILE A 251 -11.02 -24.89 -2.88
N ILE A 252 -11.22 -25.40 -1.69
CA ILE A 252 -12.50 -25.96 -1.27
C ILE A 252 -13.38 -24.92 -0.59
N GLU A 253 -12.82 -23.96 0.17
CA GLU A 253 -13.58 -23.04 1.01
C GLU A 253 -13.57 -21.60 0.53
N SER A 254 -14.70 -20.90 0.68
CA SER A 254 -14.81 -19.45 0.48
C SER A 254 -14.42 -18.71 1.75
N VAL A 255 -13.74 -17.57 1.62
CA VAL A 255 -13.32 -16.73 2.74
C VAL A 255 -13.94 -15.35 2.59
N THR A 256 -14.57 -14.87 3.66
CA THR A 256 -15.07 -13.50 3.74
C THR A 256 -14.21 -12.67 4.67
N LEU A 257 -13.73 -11.52 4.18
CA LEU A 257 -12.99 -10.52 4.95
C LEU A 257 -13.88 -9.28 5.08
N PRO A 258 -14.77 -9.25 6.09
CA PRO A 258 -15.85 -8.27 6.16
C PRO A 258 -15.36 -6.85 6.42
N ASN A 259 -14.21 -6.69 7.04
CA ASN A 259 -13.64 -5.40 7.43
C ASN A 259 -12.49 -4.93 6.54
N LEU A 260 -12.10 -5.70 5.51
CA LEU A 260 -10.97 -5.33 4.65
C LEU A 260 -11.31 -4.08 3.84
N LEU A 261 -10.57 -3.00 4.10
CA LEU A 261 -10.68 -1.70 3.43
C LEU A 261 -9.58 -1.49 2.38
N ARG A 262 -8.40 -2.07 2.61
CA ARG A 262 -7.20 -1.85 1.79
C ARG A 262 -6.53 -3.18 1.47
N PHE A 263 -6.35 -3.46 0.19
CA PHE A 263 -5.58 -4.60 -0.26
C PHE A 263 -4.48 -4.15 -1.22
N TRP A 264 -3.24 -4.43 -0.85
CA TRP A 264 -2.07 -4.15 -1.67
C TRP A 264 -1.32 -5.44 -1.96
N PHE A 265 -1.14 -5.72 -3.24
CA PHE A 265 -0.38 -6.88 -3.71
C PHE A 265 0.71 -6.45 -4.69
N ARG A 266 1.91 -6.98 -4.49
CA ARG A 266 2.98 -6.92 -5.47
C ARG A 266 3.56 -8.30 -5.68
N GLY A 267 3.52 -8.80 -6.94
CA GLY A 267 3.97 -10.15 -7.22
C GLY A 267 3.62 -10.61 -8.63
N VAL A 268 3.52 -11.92 -8.79
CA VAL A 268 3.13 -12.56 -10.06
C VAL A 268 1.63 -12.81 -10.10
N GLY A 269 1.06 -12.73 -11.31
CA GLY A 269 -0.39 -12.86 -11.51
C GLY A 269 -0.95 -14.20 -11.05
N THR A 270 -0.27 -15.31 -11.31
CA THR A 270 -0.70 -16.65 -10.92
C THR A 270 -0.86 -16.81 -9.40
N TYR A 271 0.03 -16.20 -8.61
CA TYR A 271 -0.10 -16.20 -7.14
C TYR A 271 -1.33 -15.40 -6.70
N LEU A 272 -1.51 -14.20 -7.25
CA LEU A 272 -2.67 -13.37 -6.92
C LEU A 272 -3.97 -14.06 -7.27
N GLU A 273 -4.08 -14.63 -8.48
CA GLU A 273 -5.25 -15.36 -8.95
C GLU A 273 -5.60 -16.54 -8.01
N ALA A 274 -4.59 -17.28 -7.55
CA ALA A 274 -4.79 -18.34 -6.59
C ALA A 274 -5.23 -17.81 -5.22
N LEU A 275 -4.68 -16.68 -4.77
CA LEU A 275 -5.00 -16.09 -3.47
C LEU A 275 -6.43 -15.54 -3.44
N VAL A 276 -6.82 -14.72 -4.43
CA VAL A 276 -8.12 -14.02 -4.42
C VAL A 276 -9.29 -14.92 -4.79
N HIS A 277 -9.01 -16.12 -5.28
CA HIS A 277 -10.06 -17.07 -5.63
C HIS A 277 -10.97 -17.38 -4.44
N ARG A 278 -12.28 -17.12 -4.58
CA ARG A 278 -13.31 -17.28 -3.52
C ARG A 278 -13.08 -16.43 -2.26
N ILE A 279 -12.38 -15.29 -2.38
CA ILE A 279 -12.37 -14.27 -1.33
C ILE A 279 -13.45 -13.24 -1.65
N THR A 280 -14.22 -12.83 -0.62
CA THR A 280 -15.18 -11.73 -0.71
C THR A 280 -14.80 -10.63 0.27
N THR A 281 -14.82 -9.37 -0.19
CA THR A 281 -14.39 -8.20 0.55
C THR A 281 -15.42 -7.06 0.38
N PRO A 282 -16.56 -7.12 1.07
CA PRO A 282 -17.69 -6.21 0.82
C PRO A 282 -17.39 -4.74 1.10
N ARG A 283 -16.35 -4.44 1.86
CA ARG A 283 -15.95 -3.07 2.26
C ARG A 283 -14.67 -2.58 1.63
N LEU A 284 -14.11 -3.30 0.66
CA LEU A 284 -12.84 -2.91 0.04
C LEU A 284 -12.97 -1.54 -0.65
N GLU A 285 -12.15 -0.58 -0.22
CA GLU A 285 -12.11 0.79 -0.74
C GLU A 285 -10.90 1.04 -1.63
N LYS A 286 -9.78 0.37 -1.36
CA LYS A 286 -8.53 0.56 -2.07
C LYS A 286 -7.93 -0.77 -2.47
N LEU A 287 -7.71 -0.93 -3.77
CA LEU A 287 -7.03 -2.07 -4.36
C LEU A 287 -5.81 -1.60 -5.15
N ARG A 288 -4.62 -2.00 -4.73
CA ARG A 288 -3.39 -1.73 -5.47
C ARG A 288 -2.68 -3.02 -5.82
N ILE A 289 -2.39 -3.20 -7.10
CA ILE A 289 -1.74 -4.40 -7.63
C ILE A 289 -0.53 -3.99 -8.46
N GLU A 290 0.60 -4.60 -8.20
CA GLU A 290 1.83 -4.40 -8.95
C GLU A 290 2.32 -5.75 -9.47
N PHE A 291 2.24 -5.93 -10.80
CA PHE A 291 2.74 -7.13 -11.47
C PHE A 291 4.14 -6.92 -12.00
N PHE A 292 5.03 -7.87 -11.77
CA PHE A 292 6.35 -7.92 -12.40
C PHE A 292 6.54 -9.28 -13.12
N ASN A 293 7.47 -9.31 -14.08
CA ASN A 293 7.83 -10.51 -14.84
C ASN A 293 6.63 -11.27 -15.44
N GLN A 294 5.64 -10.51 -15.96
CA GLN A 294 4.57 -11.15 -16.71
C GLN A 294 5.09 -11.62 -18.08
N PRO A 295 4.83 -12.87 -18.48
CA PRO A 295 5.11 -13.29 -19.84
C PRO A 295 4.31 -12.43 -20.81
N TYR A 296 4.92 -12.07 -21.95
CA TYR A 296 4.37 -11.18 -22.95
C TYR A 296 2.91 -11.49 -23.29
N GLY A 297 2.04 -10.52 -23.09
CA GLY A 297 0.65 -10.56 -23.53
C GLY A 297 -0.30 -11.54 -22.78
N ARG A 298 0.12 -12.17 -21.68
CA ARG A 298 -0.68 -13.18 -20.97
C ARG A 298 -1.02 -12.83 -19.52
N CYS A 299 -1.35 -11.58 -19.26
CA CYS A 299 -1.86 -11.21 -17.92
C CYS A 299 -3.33 -11.64 -17.79
N SER A 300 -3.60 -12.96 -17.73
CA SER A 300 -4.96 -13.44 -17.47
C SER A 300 -5.31 -13.28 -15.99
N ILE A 301 -6.36 -12.49 -15.71
CA ILE A 301 -6.78 -12.14 -14.34
C ILE A 301 -8.28 -12.42 -14.07
N PRO A 302 -8.84 -13.56 -14.51
CA PRO A 302 -10.28 -13.81 -14.43
C PRO A 302 -10.81 -13.87 -13.00
N ARG A 303 -10.04 -14.42 -12.05
CA ARG A 303 -10.43 -14.53 -10.64
C ARG A 303 -10.33 -13.19 -9.93
N LEU A 304 -9.33 -12.38 -10.29
CA LEU A 304 -9.24 -11.00 -9.82
C LEU A 304 -10.46 -10.18 -10.26
N LEU A 305 -10.93 -10.36 -11.51
CA LEU A 305 -12.17 -9.73 -11.99
C LEU A 305 -13.38 -10.17 -11.19
N GLN A 306 -13.50 -11.47 -10.92
CA GLN A 306 -14.57 -12.00 -10.07
C GLN A 306 -14.49 -11.41 -8.65
N PHE A 307 -13.30 -11.34 -8.07
CA PHE A 307 -13.05 -10.71 -6.77
C PHE A 307 -13.47 -9.25 -6.76
N MET A 308 -13.12 -8.47 -7.78
CA MET A 308 -13.52 -7.07 -7.91
C MET A 308 -15.04 -6.89 -8.06
N ASN A 309 -15.70 -7.77 -8.79
CA ASN A 309 -17.15 -7.72 -8.98
C ASN A 309 -17.95 -8.04 -7.70
N THR A 310 -17.34 -8.74 -6.74
CA THR A 310 -17.96 -9.00 -5.41
C THR A 310 -17.82 -7.81 -4.46
N THR A 311 -16.97 -6.84 -4.77
CA THR A 311 -16.83 -5.60 -4.00
C THR A 311 -17.96 -4.63 -4.38
N LYS A 312 -18.37 -3.77 -3.45
CA LYS A 312 -19.39 -2.73 -3.75
C LYS A 312 -18.95 -1.91 -4.95
N SER A 313 -19.84 -1.77 -5.94
CA SER A 313 -19.56 -1.04 -7.16
C SER A 313 -19.23 0.43 -6.83
N HIS A 314 -17.96 0.77 -6.84
CA HIS A 314 -17.55 2.15 -6.89
C HIS A 314 -17.99 2.73 -8.23
N ARG A 315 -18.68 3.87 -8.21
CA ARG A 315 -18.91 4.63 -9.43
C ARG A 315 -17.60 5.35 -9.75
N PHE A 316 -16.92 4.83 -10.75
CA PHE A 316 -15.70 5.46 -11.30
C PHE A 316 -16.12 6.40 -12.42
N ASP A 317 -15.60 7.62 -12.42
CA ASP A 317 -15.78 8.55 -13.53
C ASP A 317 -14.50 8.84 -14.28
N SER A 318 -13.35 8.57 -13.67
CA SER A 318 -12.06 8.97 -14.21
C SER A 318 -11.07 7.82 -14.21
N ALA A 319 -10.34 7.66 -15.32
CA ALA A 319 -9.23 6.72 -15.45
C ALA A 319 -7.97 7.45 -15.93
N ARG A 320 -6.83 7.03 -15.41
CA ARG A 320 -5.53 7.52 -15.83
C ARG A 320 -4.61 6.35 -16.15
N PHE A 321 -4.00 6.42 -17.33
CA PHE A 321 -2.91 5.54 -17.74
C PHE A 321 -1.63 6.33 -17.76
N LYS A 322 -0.62 5.87 -17.04
CA LYS A 322 0.68 6.50 -16.93
C LYS A 322 1.72 5.53 -17.48
N PHE A 323 2.35 5.91 -18.57
CA PHE A 323 3.44 5.19 -19.23
C PHE A 323 4.77 5.80 -18.77
N THR A 324 5.69 4.97 -18.32
CA THR A 324 7.02 5.39 -17.85
C THR A 324 8.10 4.58 -18.55
N ALA A 325 9.38 4.83 -18.28
CA ALA A 325 10.46 4.01 -18.80
C ALA A 325 10.44 2.55 -18.32
N LYS A 326 9.68 2.22 -17.26
CA LYS A 326 9.76 0.91 -16.58
C LYS A 326 8.44 0.20 -16.38
N PHE A 327 7.33 0.91 -16.48
CA PHE A 327 6.01 0.33 -16.20
C PHE A 327 4.88 1.15 -16.81
N VAL A 328 3.73 0.54 -16.97
CA VAL A 328 2.44 1.21 -17.15
C VAL A 328 1.64 1.09 -15.85
N GLU A 329 1.09 2.21 -15.39
CA GLU A 329 0.15 2.27 -14.26
C GLU A 329 -1.24 2.65 -14.77
N VAL A 330 -2.23 1.86 -14.37
CA VAL A 330 -3.65 2.10 -14.61
C VAL A 330 -4.27 2.49 -13.28
N ALA A 331 -4.81 3.69 -13.16
CA ALA A 331 -5.45 4.18 -11.95
C ALA A 331 -6.88 4.63 -12.22
N VAL A 332 -7.82 4.21 -11.38
CA VAL A 332 -9.23 4.58 -11.49
C VAL A 332 -9.66 5.33 -10.24
N TYR A 333 -10.40 6.42 -10.44
CA TYR A 333 -10.79 7.36 -9.40
C TYR A 333 -12.31 7.40 -9.26
N PRO A 334 -12.83 7.51 -8.03
CA PRO A 334 -14.25 7.68 -7.79
C PRO A 334 -14.73 9.09 -8.22
N HIS A 335 -16.02 9.22 -8.49
CA HIS A 335 -16.69 10.46 -8.91
C HIS A 335 -16.51 11.62 -7.91
N ASP A 336 -16.37 11.33 -6.62
CA ASP A 336 -16.20 12.37 -5.60
C ASP A 336 -14.76 12.93 -5.63
N ARG A 337 -14.61 14.12 -6.25
CA ARG A 337 -13.34 14.85 -6.37
C ARG A 337 -12.67 15.21 -5.02
N LYS A 338 -13.36 15.04 -3.90
CA LYS A 338 -12.78 15.20 -2.55
C LYS A 338 -11.76 14.11 -2.22
N PHE A 339 -11.86 12.95 -2.89
CA PHE A 339 -10.91 11.88 -2.73
C PHE A 339 -9.79 11.99 -3.77
N THR A 340 -8.66 12.57 -3.38
CA THR A 340 -7.43 12.62 -4.19
C THR A 340 -6.78 11.25 -4.37
N LYS A 341 -7.29 10.21 -3.72
CA LYS A 341 -6.70 8.86 -3.70
C LYS A 341 -7.44 7.93 -4.67
N CYS A 342 -6.68 7.22 -5.51
CA CYS A 342 -7.27 6.22 -6.41
C CYS A 342 -7.86 5.05 -5.62
N ALA A 343 -8.99 4.53 -6.09
CA ALA A 343 -9.62 3.35 -5.51
C ALA A 343 -9.03 2.05 -6.06
N LEU A 344 -8.68 2.05 -7.35
CA LEU A 344 -8.02 0.94 -8.02
C LEU A 344 -6.74 1.43 -8.69
N ALA A 345 -5.61 0.77 -8.45
CA ALA A 345 -4.38 0.95 -9.18
C ALA A 345 -3.79 -0.39 -9.60
N ILE A 346 -3.47 -0.55 -10.88
CA ILE A 346 -2.78 -1.73 -11.42
C ILE A 346 -1.52 -1.26 -12.13
N THR A 347 -0.37 -1.76 -11.73
CA THR A 347 0.93 -1.45 -12.32
C THR A 347 1.51 -2.70 -12.94
N VAL A 348 1.95 -2.62 -14.19
CA VAL A 348 2.66 -3.70 -14.88
C VAL A 348 4.05 -3.22 -15.27
N TYR A 349 5.06 -3.90 -14.76
CA TYR A 349 6.46 -3.58 -15.08
C TYR A 349 6.82 -4.13 -16.46
N SER A 350 7.22 -3.23 -17.34
CA SER A 350 7.71 -3.51 -18.69
C SER A 350 8.59 -2.34 -19.18
N TRP A 351 9.68 -2.64 -19.87
CA TRP A 351 10.65 -1.64 -20.35
C TRP A 351 10.31 -1.04 -21.72
N HIS A 352 9.40 -1.68 -22.49
CA HIS A 352 9.05 -1.30 -23.86
C HIS A 352 7.62 -0.78 -23.93
N LEU A 353 7.40 0.28 -24.72
CA LEU A 353 6.09 0.93 -24.84
C LEU A 353 5.04 0.01 -25.48
N ASP A 354 5.43 -0.76 -26.50
CA ASP A 354 4.57 -1.74 -27.16
C ASP A 354 4.02 -2.78 -26.17
N TRP A 355 4.87 -3.29 -25.30
CA TRP A 355 4.46 -4.24 -24.25
C TRP A 355 3.65 -3.57 -23.13
N GLN A 356 3.99 -2.31 -22.78
CA GLN A 356 3.17 -1.53 -21.85
C GLN A 356 1.77 -1.31 -22.40
N LEU A 357 1.65 -0.95 -23.69
CA LEU A 357 0.37 -0.74 -24.34
C LEU A 357 -0.42 -2.04 -24.48
N SER A 358 0.22 -3.13 -24.89
CA SER A 358 -0.42 -4.45 -24.97
C SER A 358 -0.94 -4.89 -23.60
N SER A 359 -0.18 -4.66 -22.53
CA SER A 359 -0.62 -4.91 -21.15
C SER A 359 -1.81 -4.01 -20.76
N ALA A 360 -1.75 -2.72 -21.10
CA ALA A 360 -2.83 -1.78 -20.85
C ALA A 360 -4.10 -2.16 -21.63
N ALA A 361 -3.96 -2.58 -22.88
CA ALA A 361 -5.07 -3.08 -23.70
C ALA A 361 -5.69 -4.35 -23.11
N HIS A 362 -4.87 -5.27 -22.63
CA HIS A 362 -5.35 -6.47 -21.98
C HIS A 362 -6.12 -6.17 -20.68
N ILE A 363 -5.57 -5.29 -19.81
CA ILE A 363 -6.24 -4.85 -18.59
C ILE A 363 -7.54 -4.13 -18.91
N SER A 364 -7.55 -3.19 -19.87
CA SER A 364 -8.76 -2.44 -20.21
C SER A 364 -9.85 -3.32 -20.80
N ASN A 365 -9.52 -4.31 -21.61
CA ASN A 365 -10.49 -5.28 -22.11
C ASN A 365 -11.01 -6.21 -21.00
N SER A 366 -10.13 -6.69 -20.15
CA SER A 366 -10.50 -7.53 -19.00
C SER A 366 -11.42 -6.77 -18.02
N LEU A 367 -11.19 -5.49 -17.81
CA LEU A 367 -11.96 -4.58 -16.93
C LEU A 367 -12.98 -3.75 -17.73
N SER A 368 -13.45 -4.23 -18.88
CA SER A 368 -14.33 -3.46 -19.78
C SER A 368 -15.59 -2.93 -19.10
N GLN A 369 -16.17 -3.67 -18.15
CA GLN A 369 -17.30 -3.22 -17.35
C GLN A 369 -16.97 -2.00 -16.47
N VAL A 370 -15.76 -1.96 -15.90
CA VAL A 370 -15.26 -0.84 -15.09
C VAL A 370 -14.97 0.37 -15.98
N PHE A 371 -14.35 0.17 -17.13
CA PHE A 371 -13.97 1.25 -18.03
C PHE A 371 -15.10 1.77 -18.91
N SER A 372 -16.16 0.98 -19.11
CA SER A 372 -17.32 1.42 -19.89
C SER A 372 -18.09 2.59 -19.26
N VAL A 373 -17.97 2.81 -17.95
CA VAL A 373 -18.63 3.91 -17.23
C VAL A 373 -17.76 5.15 -17.07
N VAL A 374 -16.48 5.08 -17.45
CA VAL A 374 -15.51 6.18 -17.32
C VAL A 374 -15.85 7.30 -18.28
N GLU A 375 -15.94 8.54 -17.75
CA GLU A 375 -16.21 9.75 -18.53
C GLU A 375 -14.94 10.57 -18.82
N HIS A 376 -13.90 10.43 -17.99
CA HIS A 376 -12.67 11.19 -18.10
C HIS A 376 -11.46 10.26 -18.23
N LEU A 377 -10.80 10.27 -19.37
CA LEU A 377 -9.61 9.47 -19.64
C LEU A 377 -8.39 10.37 -19.77
N THR A 378 -7.31 10.04 -19.03
CA THR A 378 -6.03 10.73 -19.09
C THR A 378 -4.92 9.76 -19.45
N LEU A 379 -4.18 10.05 -20.51
CA LEU A 379 -2.99 9.33 -20.93
C LEU A 379 -1.76 10.18 -20.60
N ARG A 380 -0.91 9.71 -19.68
CA ARG A 380 0.31 10.38 -19.27
C ARG A 380 1.54 9.64 -19.73
N HIS A 381 2.55 10.39 -20.08
CA HIS A 381 3.87 9.90 -20.42
C HIS A 381 4.93 10.63 -19.56
N GLU A 382 5.73 9.88 -18.82
CA GLU A 382 6.93 10.44 -18.17
C GLU A 382 8.10 10.32 -19.12
N GLU A 383 8.58 11.46 -19.61
CA GLU A 383 9.78 11.56 -20.43
C GLU A 383 11.01 11.24 -19.58
N HIS A 384 11.47 10.00 -19.64
CA HIS A 384 12.85 9.67 -19.34
C HIS A 384 13.50 9.32 -20.68
N ASN A 385 14.70 9.84 -20.96
CA ASN A 385 15.47 9.61 -22.16
C ASN A 385 15.26 8.20 -22.72
N ARG A 386 14.32 8.07 -23.66
CA ARG A 386 14.15 6.82 -24.38
C ARG A 386 15.30 6.72 -25.36
N SER A 387 16.07 5.65 -25.26
CA SER A 387 16.95 5.25 -26.36
C SER A 387 16.10 5.13 -27.61
N SER A 388 16.66 5.57 -28.75
CA SER A 388 15.99 5.58 -30.07
C SER A 388 15.77 4.17 -30.66
N ASP A 389 15.50 3.17 -29.82
CA ASP A 389 15.37 1.79 -30.23
C ASP A 389 14.07 1.53 -30.97
N GLU A 390 14.12 0.64 -31.95
CA GLU A 390 13.06 0.24 -32.90
C GLU A 390 11.73 -0.22 -32.21
N HIS A 391 11.75 -0.55 -30.93
CA HIS A 391 10.60 -0.99 -30.15
C HIS A 391 9.68 0.13 -29.65
N ASN A 392 9.91 1.38 -30.07
CA ASN A 392 9.06 2.53 -29.71
C ASN A 392 7.95 2.83 -30.71
N THR A 393 7.88 2.12 -31.84
CA THR A 393 6.77 2.24 -32.79
C THR A 393 5.67 1.25 -32.40
N VAL A 394 4.61 1.78 -31.82
CA VAL A 394 3.48 0.96 -31.37
C VAL A 394 2.49 0.73 -32.50
N ASP A 395 2.08 -0.52 -32.66
CA ASP A 395 1.07 -0.90 -33.66
C ASP A 395 -0.26 -0.19 -33.35
N ARG A 396 -0.82 0.45 -34.39
CA ARG A 396 -2.14 1.08 -34.37
C ARG A 396 -3.23 0.14 -33.84
N THR A 397 -3.14 -1.14 -34.15
CA THR A 397 -4.08 -2.16 -33.71
C THR A 397 -4.13 -2.30 -32.19
N GLU A 398 -2.98 -2.22 -31.50
CA GLU A 398 -2.91 -2.30 -30.03
C GLU A 398 -3.53 -1.06 -29.38
N TRP A 399 -3.30 0.14 -29.94
CA TRP A 399 -3.97 1.37 -29.49
C TRP A 399 -5.50 1.26 -29.62
N ARG A 400 -5.99 0.71 -30.74
CA ARG A 400 -7.43 0.52 -30.95
C ARG A 400 -8.01 -0.49 -29.98
N LYS A 401 -7.35 -1.61 -29.76
CA LYS A 401 -7.73 -2.59 -28.73
C LYS A 401 -7.79 -1.94 -27.34
N PHE A 402 -6.83 -1.09 -27.02
CA PHE A 402 -6.75 -0.37 -25.74
C PHE A 402 -7.93 0.58 -25.56
N LEU A 403 -8.31 1.37 -26.59
CA LEU A 403 -9.37 2.37 -26.50
C LEU A 403 -10.80 1.81 -26.61
N ARG A 404 -10.99 0.65 -27.18
CA ARG A 404 -12.31 0.04 -27.45
C ARG A 404 -13.24 -0.08 -26.22
N PRO A 405 -12.78 -0.37 -24.98
CA PRO A 405 -13.63 -0.44 -23.80
C PRO A 405 -14.22 0.90 -23.34
N PHE A 406 -13.63 2.04 -23.74
CA PHE A 406 -13.98 3.37 -23.25
C PHE A 406 -15.14 4.01 -24.02
N ARG A 407 -16.35 3.44 -23.86
CA ARG A 407 -17.52 3.85 -24.64
C ARG A 407 -18.16 5.16 -24.21
N ASN A 408 -18.05 5.52 -22.93
CA ASN A 408 -18.70 6.72 -22.33
C ASN A 408 -17.72 7.88 -22.08
N VAL A 409 -16.51 7.82 -22.61
CA VAL A 409 -15.51 8.88 -22.42
C VAL A 409 -15.96 10.16 -23.12
N LYS A 410 -16.18 11.20 -22.32
CA LYS A 410 -16.52 12.57 -22.75
C LYS A 410 -15.29 13.44 -22.91
N THR A 411 -14.26 13.22 -22.09
CA THR A 411 -13.02 14.00 -22.14
C THR A 411 -11.80 13.09 -22.22
N LEU A 412 -10.92 13.36 -23.16
CA LEU A 412 -9.65 12.69 -23.34
C LEU A 412 -8.52 13.71 -23.19
N ARG A 413 -7.55 13.41 -22.33
CA ARG A 413 -6.34 14.21 -22.17
C ARG A 413 -5.12 13.37 -22.51
N ILE A 414 -4.23 13.91 -23.34
CA ILE A 414 -3.05 13.22 -23.85
C ILE A 414 -1.80 14.05 -23.61
N ASP A 415 -0.78 13.48 -22.95
CA ASP A 415 0.52 14.13 -22.79
C ASP A 415 1.35 14.00 -24.08
N ASN A 416 2.30 14.94 -24.29
CA ASN A 416 3.06 15.15 -25.52
C ASN A 416 3.65 13.86 -26.13
N GLY A 417 4.35 13.06 -25.33
CA GLY A 417 5.00 11.83 -25.82
C GLY A 417 4.09 10.74 -26.37
N LEU A 418 2.75 10.92 -26.30
CA LEU A 418 1.76 9.97 -26.83
C LEU A 418 0.88 10.55 -27.93
N VAL A 419 1.05 11.83 -28.28
CA VAL A 419 0.19 12.54 -29.26
C VAL A 419 0.28 11.88 -30.64
N LYS A 420 1.49 11.63 -31.12
CA LYS A 420 1.72 11.02 -32.45
C LYS A 420 1.04 9.66 -32.55
N ASP A 421 1.30 8.75 -31.62
CA ASP A 421 0.80 7.38 -31.66
C ASP A 421 -0.72 7.32 -31.49
N SER A 422 -1.27 8.09 -30.55
CA SER A 422 -2.72 8.17 -30.35
C SER A 422 -3.45 8.84 -31.52
N SER A 423 -2.84 9.84 -32.18
CA SER A 423 -3.43 10.46 -33.37
C SER A 423 -3.51 9.48 -34.53
N CYS A 424 -2.46 8.69 -34.77
CA CYS A 424 -2.48 7.64 -35.82
C CYS A 424 -3.60 6.61 -35.60
N CYS A 425 -3.86 6.24 -34.32
CA CYS A 425 -4.91 5.25 -34.05
C CYS A 425 -6.33 5.80 -34.25
N LEU A 426 -6.54 7.10 -34.08
CA LEU A 426 -7.82 7.78 -34.26
C LEU A 426 -8.09 8.18 -35.75
N GLN A 427 -7.08 8.10 -36.61
CA GLN A 427 -7.30 8.28 -38.05
C GLN A 427 -8.18 7.15 -38.58
N LEU A 428 -9.17 7.51 -39.43
CA LEU A 428 -10.07 6.57 -40.06
C LEU A 428 -9.38 5.91 -41.26
N GLU A 429 -9.56 4.62 -41.39
CA GLU A 429 -9.26 3.89 -42.63
C GLU A 429 -10.52 3.80 -43.51
N ASP A 430 -10.31 3.55 -44.81
CA ASP A 430 -11.42 3.38 -45.77
C ASP A 430 -12.35 2.24 -45.32
N GLY A 431 -13.61 2.60 -45.10
CA GLY A 431 -14.64 1.66 -44.66
C GLY A 431 -14.86 1.59 -43.10
N GLU A 432 -14.08 2.32 -42.31
CA GLU A 432 -14.30 2.37 -40.86
C GLU A 432 -15.40 3.35 -40.45
N LEU A 433 -16.14 2.98 -39.39
CA LEU A 433 -17.15 3.86 -38.82
C LEU A 433 -16.50 4.86 -37.86
N PRO A 434 -16.67 6.19 -38.05
CA PRO A 434 -16.03 7.22 -37.22
C PRO A 434 -16.40 7.20 -35.72
N LEU A 435 -17.43 6.45 -35.36
CA LEU A 435 -17.92 6.33 -33.97
C LEU A 435 -17.49 5.03 -33.28
N GLU A 436 -16.67 4.22 -33.91
CA GLU A 436 -16.24 2.94 -33.30
C GLU A 436 -15.41 3.16 -32.03
N LEU A 437 -14.52 4.16 -32.05
CA LEU A 437 -13.70 4.53 -30.91
C LEU A 437 -14.21 5.81 -30.23
N LEU A 438 -14.32 5.78 -28.91
CA LEU A 438 -14.71 6.92 -28.09
C LEU A 438 -16.01 7.61 -28.57
N PRO A 439 -17.13 6.91 -28.74
CA PRO A 439 -18.34 7.43 -29.40
C PRO A 439 -18.91 8.70 -28.72
N GLU A 440 -18.74 8.86 -27.40
CA GLU A 440 -19.28 10.00 -26.64
C GLU A 440 -18.27 11.12 -26.40
N LEU A 441 -17.10 11.10 -27.08
CA LEU A 441 -16.06 12.11 -26.91
C LEU A 441 -16.54 13.51 -27.31
N GLN A 442 -16.43 14.47 -26.40
CA GLN A 442 -16.81 15.88 -26.56
C GLN A 442 -15.61 16.81 -26.53
N LYS A 443 -14.57 16.46 -25.78
CA LYS A 443 -13.37 17.30 -25.61
C LYS A 443 -12.10 16.47 -25.68
N LEU A 444 -11.17 16.89 -26.54
CA LEU A 444 -9.82 16.35 -26.64
C LEU A 444 -8.83 17.43 -26.23
N THR A 445 -8.02 17.15 -25.21
CA THR A 445 -6.98 18.05 -24.72
C THR A 445 -5.62 17.39 -24.91
N TYR A 446 -4.66 18.07 -25.51
CA TYR A 446 -3.31 17.54 -25.66
C TYR A 446 -2.23 18.58 -25.34
N PHE A 447 -1.07 18.12 -24.89
CA PHE A 447 0.10 18.95 -24.69
C PHE A 447 0.96 18.91 -25.95
N GLY A 448 1.06 20.03 -26.68
CA GLY A 448 1.87 20.11 -27.90
C GLY A 448 3.28 20.60 -27.59
N GLY A 449 4.31 19.82 -27.90
CA GLY A 449 5.66 20.33 -28.08
C GLY A 449 5.71 21.21 -29.32
N GLY A 450 6.59 22.23 -29.35
CA GLY A 450 6.62 23.31 -30.33
C GLY A 450 6.69 22.99 -31.83
N ASP A 451 6.60 21.72 -32.26
CA ASP A 451 6.61 21.29 -33.66
C ASP A 451 5.24 21.49 -34.33
N THR A 452 5.25 22.17 -35.46
CA THR A 452 4.06 22.47 -36.28
C THR A 452 3.31 21.21 -36.77
N GLY A 453 3.92 20.03 -36.73
CA GLY A 453 3.31 18.74 -37.10
C GLY A 453 2.19 18.27 -36.17
N ASP A 454 2.24 18.62 -34.87
CA ASP A 454 1.26 18.19 -33.89
C ASP A 454 -0.11 18.85 -34.06
N SER A 455 -0.18 20.04 -34.66
CA SER A 455 -1.43 20.78 -34.86
C SER A 455 -2.39 20.09 -35.86
N LEU A 456 -1.86 19.26 -36.72
CA LEU A 456 -2.65 18.51 -37.73
C LEU A 456 -2.98 17.09 -37.29
N ALA A 457 -2.41 16.61 -36.17
CA ALA A 457 -2.47 15.22 -35.75
C ALA A 457 -3.90 14.67 -35.61
N PHE A 458 -4.86 15.48 -35.13
CA PHE A 458 -6.25 15.06 -34.91
C PHE A 458 -7.25 15.61 -35.90
N THR A 459 -6.80 16.34 -36.93
CA THR A 459 -7.70 17.08 -37.86
C THR A 459 -8.66 16.16 -38.61
N SER A 460 -8.19 15.05 -39.15
CA SER A 460 -9.02 14.10 -39.88
C SER A 460 -10.11 13.47 -38.99
N PHE A 461 -9.76 13.08 -37.79
CA PHE A 461 -10.70 12.53 -36.81
C PHE A 461 -11.77 13.55 -36.42
N ILE A 462 -11.37 14.80 -36.12
CA ILE A 462 -12.31 15.87 -35.75
C ILE A 462 -13.25 16.20 -36.88
N SER A 463 -12.73 16.35 -38.11
CA SER A 463 -13.55 16.64 -39.30
C SER A 463 -14.58 15.54 -39.57
N ALA A 464 -14.18 14.27 -39.45
CA ALA A 464 -15.08 13.13 -39.60
C ALA A 464 -16.21 13.14 -38.57
N ARG A 465 -15.87 13.48 -37.29
CA ARG A 465 -16.86 13.61 -36.21
C ARG A 465 -17.82 14.77 -36.42
N GLN A 466 -17.31 15.89 -36.90
CA GLN A 466 -18.13 17.07 -37.24
C GLN A 466 -19.13 16.77 -38.34
N ASN A 467 -18.71 16.06 -39.36
CA ASN A 467 -19.59 15.62 -40.49
C ASN A 467 -20.74 14.71 -40.00
N LEU A 468 -20.56 13.99 -38.89
CA LEU A 468 -21.57 13.15 -38.26
C LEU A 468 -22.45 13.89 -37.25
N GLY A 469 -22.33 15.21 -37.14
CA GLY A 469 -23.07 15.99 -36.15
C GLY A 469 -22.65 15.79 -34.69
N ARG A 470 -21.45 15.21 -34.44
CA ARG A 470 -20.88 15.02 -33.10
C ARG A 470 -19.52 15.73 -32.95
N PRO A 471 -19.51 17.06 -32.94
CA PRO A 471 -18.27 17.85 -32.91
C PRO A 471 -17.48 17.58 -31.63
N VAL A 472 -16.14 17.56 -31.75
CA VAL A 472 -15.20 17.43 -30.64
C VAL A 472 -14.42 18.72 -30.49
N THR A 473 -14.43 19.31 -29.30
CA THR A 473 -13.65 20.51 -28.98
C THR A 473 -12.18 20.12 -28.78
N LEU A 474 -11.29 20.66 -29.60
CA LEU A 474 -9.84 20.48 -29.47
C LEU A 474 -9.25 21.60 -28.63
N VAL A 475 -8.48 21.24 -27.61
CA VAL A 475 -7.75 22.16 -26.73
C VAL A 475 -6.28 21.78 -26.70
N ARG A 476 -5.42 22.71 -27.09
CA ARG A 476 -3.96 22.59 -26.95
C ARG A 476 -3.54 23.32 -25.66
N LEU A 477 -2.72 22.66 -24.81
CA LEU A 477 -2.17 23.21 -23.58
C LEU A 477 -0.67 23.43 -23.71
#